data_61218edde32d4e6ee9b7ddf1434a1e7d
#
_entry.id   61218edde32d4e6ee9b7ddf1434a1e7d
#
_cell.length_a   1.000
_cell.length_b   1.000
_cell.length_c   1.000
_cell.angle_alpha   90.00
_cell.angle_beta   90.00
_cell.angle_gamma   90.00
#
_symmetry.space_group_name_H-M   'P 1'
#
loop_
_entity.id
_entity.type
_entity.pdbx_description
1 polymer ?
#
loop_
_entity_poly.entity_id
_entity_poly.type
_entity_poly.pdbx_seq_one_letter_code
_entity_poly.pdbx_strand_id
1 'polypeptide(L)'
;MTIPTVQILTPERKPAWRAACIAYREKRRAGCRDLEAHNAAVKALQKVWPLPRNEASAEVTKAVHFASVYHNEWLWDGVGRRTRPRP
;
A
#
# COMPACT_ATOMS: atom_id res chain seq x y z
N MET A 1 -5.60 25.23 -9.74
CA MET A 1 -5.85 24.42 -8.56
C MET A 1 -4.76 23.39 -8.35
N THR A 2 -4.22 23.35 -7.20
CA THR A 2 -3.13 22.45 -6.91
C THR A 2 -3.60 21.01 -6.83
N ILE A 3 -2.82 20.13 -7.39
CA ILE A 3 -3.12 18.71 -7.34
C ILE A 3 -2.71 18.16 -5.99
N PRO A 4 -3.62 17.62 -5.20
CA PRO A 4 -3.26 17.09 -3.88
C PRO A 4 -2.18 16.02 -3.93
N THR A 5 -2.15 15.25 -5.01
CA THR A 5 -1.18 14.19 -5.17
C THR A 5 0.25 14.70 -5.01
N VAL A 6 0.55 15.84 -5.62
CA VAL A 6 1.88 16.42 -5.56
C VAL A 6 2.26 16.78 -4.14
N GLN A 7 1.29 17.31 -3.39
CA GLN A 7 1.55 17.72 -2.02
C GLN A 7 1.67 16.55 -1.06
N ILE A 8 0.95 15.47 -1.34
CA ILE A 8 0.95 14.30 -0.48
C ILE A 8 2.24 13.51 -0.61
N LEU A 9 2.73 13.37 -1.83
CA LEU A 9 3.90 12.54 -2.08
C LEU A 9 5.18 13.34 -1.88
N THR A 10 5.60 13.45 -0.64
CA THR A 10 6.87 14.08 -0.29
C THR A 10 8.02 13.14 -0.66
N PRO A 11 9.25 13.65 -0.69
CA PRO A 11 10.40 12.78 -0.98
C PRO A 11 10.52 11.59 -0.04
N GLU A 12 10.14 11.75 1.22
CA GLU A 12 10.17 10.66 2.17
C GLU A 12 9.06 9.65 1.91
N ARG A 13 7.87 10.15 1.60
CA ARG A 13 6.71 9.30 1.42
C ARG A 13 6.77 8.49 0.15
N LYS A 14 7.28 9.08 -0.91
CA LYS A 14 7.22 8.42 -2.22
C LYS A 14 7.84 7.02 -2.20
N PRO A 15 9.11 6.86 -1.79
CA PRO A 15 9.69 5.52 -1.74
C PRO A 15 9.09 4.66 -0.64
N ALA A 16 8.72 5.26 0.49
CA ALA A 16 8.16 4.51 1.61
C ALA A 16 6.79 3.96 1.25
N TRP A 17 5.94 4.78 0.66
CA TRP A 17 4.62 4.34 0.25
C TRP A 17 4.71 3.27 -0.83
N ARG A 18 5.67 3.42 -1.74
CA ARG A 18 5.87 2.42 -2.79
C ARG A 18 6.23 1.07 -2.17
N ALA A 19 7.16 1.07 -1.24
CA ALA A 19 7.56 -0.16 -0.58
C ALA A 19 6.39 -0.79 0.17
N ALA A 20 5.61 0.04 0.85
CA ALA A 20 4.45 -0.45 1.59
C ALA A 20 3.41 -1.07 0.66
N CYS A 21 3.11 -0.39 -0.44
CA CYS A 21 2.10 -0.88 -1.35
C CYS A 21 2.54 -2.17 -2.05
N ILE A 22 3.81 -2.28 -2.38
CA ILE A 22 4.34 -3.50 -2.98
C ILE A 22 4.19 -4.67 -2.00
N ALA A 23 4.57 -4.45 -0.73
CA ALA A 23 4.47 -5.50 0.28
C ALA A 23 3.00 -5.88 0.52
N TYR A 24 2.13 -4.88 0.60
CA TYR A 24 0.71 -5.11 0.79
C TYR A 24 0.15 -5.95 -0.36
N ARG A 25 0.46 -5.54 -1.58
CA ARG A 25 -0.02 -6.23 -2.77
C ARG A 25 0.45 -7.68 -2.82
N GLU A 26 1.72 -7.89 -2.51
CA GLU A 26 2.28 -9.24 -2.52
C GLU A 26 1.55 -10.16 -1.56
N LYS A 27 1.28 -9.67 -0.36
CA LYS A 27 0.57 -10.48 0.62
C LYS A 27 -0.87 -10.74 0.21
N ARG A 28 -1.55 -9.73 -0.34
CA ARG A 28 -2.92 -9.94 -0.80
C ARG A 28 -2.97 -10.93 -1.96
N ARG A 29 -2.00 -10.88 -2.85
CA ARG A 29 -1.93 -11.83 -3.96
C ARG A 29 -1.68 -13.25 -3.47
N ALA A 30 -0.97 -13.38 -2.37
CA ALA A 30 -0.71 -14.67 -1.77
C ALA A 30 -1.91 -15.20 -0.97
N GLY A 31 -2.98 -14.42 -0.88
CA GLY A 31 -4.18 -14.85 -0.19
C GLY A 31 -4.23 -14.44 1.28
N CYS A 32 -3.29 -13.63 1.74
CA CYS A 32 -3.28 -13.18 3.11
C CYS A 32 -4.40 -12.19 3.37
N ARG A 33 -4.84 -12.13 4.62
CA ARG A 33 -5.87 -11.19 5.02
C ARG A 33 -5.32 -9.78 5.04
N ASP A 34 -6.25 -8.82 5.05
CA ASP A 34 -5.90 -7.42 5.06
C ASP A 34 -4.96 -7.06 6.20
N LEU A 35 -5.22 -7.57 7.39
CA LEU A 35 -4.37 -7.25 8.54
C LEU A 35 -2.95 -7.75 8.35
N GLU A 36 -2.80 -8.96 7.84
CA GLU A 36 -1.46 -9.50 7.58
C GLU A 36 -0.73 -8.69 6.51
N ALA A 37 -1.46 -8.31 5.48
CA ALA A 37 -0.89 -7.49 4.41
C ALA A 37 -0.50 -6.12 4.94
N HIS A 38 -1.35 -5.54 5.78
CA HIS A 38 -1.06 -4.25 6.40
C HIS A 38 0.20 -4.33 7.26
N ASN A 39 0.32 -5.37 8.07
CA ASN A 39 1.50 -5.53 8.93
C ASN A 39 2.77 -5.68 8.11
N ALA A 40 2.71 -6.43 7.02
CA ALA A 40 3.87 -6.57 6.13
C ALA A 40 4.24 -5.23 5.52
N ALA A 41 3.24 -4.44 5.15
CA ALA A 41 3.47 -3.11 4.58
C ALA A 41 4.09 -2.18 5.61
N VAL A 42 3.67 -2.27 6.87
CA VAL A 42 4.27 -1.46 7.94
C VAL A 42 5.76 -1.75 8.05
N LYS A 43 6.12 -3.03 8.05
CA LYS A 43 7.53 -3.40 8.14
C LYS A 43 8.32 -2.91 6.95
N ALA A 44 7.75 -3.04 5.75
CA ALA A 44 8.42 -2.58 4.54
C ALA A 44 8.62 -1.07 4.56
N LEU A 45 7.61 -0.34 5.00
CA LEU A 45 7.69 1.12 5.09
C LEU A 45 8.77 1.53 6.08
N GLN A 46 8.83 0.86 7.24
CA GLN A 46 9.79 1.21 8.28
C GLN A 46 11.24 1.00 7.84
N LYS A 47 11.48 0.12 6.89
CA LYS A 47 12.82 -0.08 6.35
C LYS A 47 13.28 1.12 5.53
N VAL A 48 12.35 1.79 4.89
CA VAL A 48 12.65 2.95 4.05
C VAL A 48 12.57 4.23 4.85
N TRP A 49 11.59 4.29 5.75
CA TRP A 49 11.31 5.48 6.55
C TRP A 49 11.05 5.02 7.97
N PRO A 50 12.07 5.08 8.85
CA PRO A 50 11.96 4.47 10.19
C PRO A 50 11.08 5.27 11.13
N LEU A 51 9.79 5.16 10.95
CA LEU A 51 8.80 5.77 11.82
C LEU A 51 8.42 4.83 12.95
N PRO A 52 7.92 5.37 14.07
CA PRO A 52 7.29 4.54 15.08
C PRO A 52 6.13 3.74 14.48
N ARG A 53 5.83 2.60 15.08
CA ARG A 53 4.84 1.71 14.50
C ARG A 53 3.49 2.37 14.25
N ASN A 54 3.01 3.16 15.20
CA ASN A 54 1.70 3.80 15.04
C ASN A 54 1.70 4.78 13.87
N GLU A 55 2.79 5.52 13.70
CA GLU A 55 2.90 6.46 12.59
C GLU A 55 3.08 5.72 11.27
N ALA A 56 3.88 4.66 11.28
CA ALA A 56 4.07 3.84 10.09
C ALA A 56 2.75 3.21 9.65
N SER A 57 1.97 2.73 10.60
CA SER A 57 0.68 2.14 10.32
C SER A 57 -0.26 3.16 9.67
N ALA A 58 -0.28 4.39 10.19
CA ALA A 58 -1.10 5.44 9.62
C ALA A 58 -0.66 5.77 8.20
N GLU A 59 0.66 5.78 7.96
CA GLU A 59 1.19 6.03 6.62
C GLU A 59 0.81 4.92 5.66
N VAL A 60 0.83 3.67 6.12
CA VAL A 60 0.41 2.54 5.28
C VAL A 60 -1.05 2.69 4.87
N THR A 61 -1.90 3.07 5.82
CA THR A 61 -3.31 3.28 5.51
C THR A 61 -3.48 4.33 4.42
N LYS A 62 -2.75 5.44 4.55
CA LYS A 62 -2.79 6.49 3.53
C LYS A 62 -2.26 6.00 2.20
N ALA A 63 -1.18 5.24 2.23
CA ALA A 63 -0.55 4.76 1.01
C ALA A 63 -1.46 3.80 0.25
N VAL A 64 -2.07 2.86 0.95
CA VAL A 64 -2.97 1.90 0.31
C VAL A 64 -4.20 2.62 -0.23
N HIS A 65 -4.73 3.57 0.52
CA HIS A 65 -5.84 4.37 0.03
C HIS A 65 -5.47 5.13 -1.24
N PHE A 66 -4.31 5.76 -1.23
CA PHE A 66 -3.83 6.48 -2.40
C PHE A 66 -3.72 5.55 -3.61
N ALA A 67 -3.13 4.37 -3.40
CA ALA A 67 -2.97 3.41 -4.49
C ALA A 67 -4.32 2.93 -5.01
N SER A 68 -5.29 2.75 -4.12
CA SER A 68 -6.61 2.27 -4.53
C SER A 68 -7.35 3.31 -5.35
N VAL A 69 -7.04 4.58 -5.15
CA VAL A 69 -7.68 5.65 -5.90
C VAL A 69 -6.98 5.89 -7.24
N TYR A 70 -5.65 5.96 -7.22
CA TYR A 70 -4.89 6.39 -8.39
C TYR A 70 -4.25 5.24 -9.16
N HIS A 71 -4.07 4.09 -8.52
CA HIS A 71 -3.40 2.93 -9.12
C HIS A 71 -4.19 1.66 -8.85
N ASN A 72 -5.49 1.78 -8.93
CA ASN A 72 -6.39 0.69 -8.55
C ASN A 72 -6.10 -0.61 -9.29
N GLU A 73 -5.91 -0.52 -10.59
CA GLU A 73 -5.67 -1.71 -11.38
C GLU A 73 -4.37 -2.41 -10.98
N TRP A 74 -3.33 -1.62 -10.75
CA TRP A 74 -2.07 -2.18 -10.33
C TRP A 74 -2.17 -2.83 -8.95
N LEU A 75 -2.82 -2.13 -8.01
CA LEU A 75 -2.87 -2.59 -6.64
C LEU A 75 -3.60 -3.93 -6.52
N TRP A 76 -4.68 -4.07 -7.25
CA TRP A 76 -5.51 -5.28 -7.13
C TRP A 76 -5.23 -6.31 -8.19
N ASP A 77 -4.25 -6.10 -9.03
CA ASP A 77 -3.91 -7.06 -10.07
C ASP A 77 -3.51 -8.38 -9.43
N GLY A 78 -4.20 -9.43 -9.81
CA GLY A 78 -3.96 -10.76 -9.28
C GLY A 78 -4.60 -11.03 -7.94
N VAL A 79 -5.08 -10.01 -7.23
CA VAL A 79 -5.72 -10.20 -5.93
C VAL A 79 -7.15 -10.68 -6.16
N GLY A 80 -7.46 -11.83 -5.59
CA GLY A 80 -8.80 -12.38 -5.66
C GLY A 80 -9.20 -12.97 -6.99
N ARG A 81 -8.30 -12.99 -7.95
CA ARG A 81 -8.65 -13.51 -9.26
C ARG A 81 -9.07 -14.96 -9.24
N ARG A 82 -8.35 -15.73 -8.43
CA ARG A 82 -8.65 -17.15 -8.34
C ARG A 82 -9.97 -17.43 -7.67
N THR A 83 -10.36 -16.54 -6.78
CA THR A 83 -11.58 -16.75 -6.00
C THR A 83 -12.78 -16.14 -6.68
N ARG A 84 -12.58 -15.42 -7.75
CA ARG A 84 -13.65 -14.74 -8.45
C ARG A 84 -13.90 -15.38 -9.80
N PRO A 85 -15.03 -16.07 -9.96
CA PRO A 85 -15.33 -16.67 -11.26
C PRO A 85 -15.50 -15.58 -12.30
N ARG A 86 -15.08 -15.90 -13.49
CA ARG A 86 -15.23 -14.98 -14.60
C ARG A 86 -16.57 -15.16 -15.24
N PRO A 87 -17.24 -14.08 -15.55
CA PRO A 87 -18.50 -14.19 -16.30
C PRO A 87 -18.26 -14.68 -17.69
#